data_7979c720c00a5bcb4adaeea7e553ded7
#
_entry.id   7979c720c00a5bcb4adaeea7e553ded7
#
_cell.length_a   1.000
_cell.length_b   1.000
_cell.length_c   1.000
_cell.angle_alpha   90.00
_cell.angle_beta   90.00
_cell.angle_gamma   90.00
#
_symmetry.space_group_name_H-M   'P 1'
#
loop_
_entity.id
_entity.type
_entity.pdbx_description
1 polymer ?
#
loop_
_entity_poly.entity_id
_entity_poly.type
_entity_poly.pdbx_seq_one_letter_code
_entity_poly.pdbx_strand_id
1 'polypeptide(L)'
;MKFFDAMPIHRRLILFLLAVLALTCVISPWLALGADWLATHWPALLSERIPFSRVFNRAFMISGVVLFILLRRYFIDGRIKELIAVRFAVASRDLFTGLGLAVGSMILLAVAMTVTGIFTPFMRASLSHALERFFTAMMAGISVGALEELFFRGILFKGLHDQGNRLRAYIAANLFYSVLHFVKPGEDYFLDGTLPLAGFPHLISAFSPFLDPLPLLPGIFGLFIIGLVLSYALVRTGNLYLGIGLHGGWVFSLKTMRVFGNFTREDLGWAFGATDPKIVSGVATWLSILLVGVAVHFLTRKRADRSADSLHAKAV
;
A
#
# COMPACT_ATOMS: atom_id res chain seq x y z
N MET A 1 19.46 -24.89 5.29
CA MET A 1 18.00 -24.97 5.08
C MET A 1 17.21 -24.98 6.39
N LYS A 2 17.56 -25.81 7.39
CA LYS A 2 16.88 -25.85 8.72
C LYS A 2 16.90 -24.54 9.53
N PHE A 3 17.86 -23.63 9.27
CA PHE A 3 18.01 -22.37 10.00
C PHE A 3 16.85 -21.38 9.78
N PHE A 4 16.40 -21.22 8.52
CA PHE A 4 15.27 -20.33 8.20
C PHE A 4 13.93 -20.85 8.75
N ASP A 5 13.74 -22.19 8.77
CA ASP A 5 12.49 -22.79 9.25
C ASP A 5 12.29 -22.62 10.79
N ALA A 6 13.39 -22.58 11.55
CA ALA A 6 13.37 -22.36 12.99
C ALA A 6 13.24 -20.88 13.41
N MET A 7 13.36 -19.95 12.45
CA MET A 7 13.40 -18.52 12.74
C MET A 7 11.99 -17.93 12.86
N PRO A 8 11.73 -17.04 13.86
CA PRO A 8 10.45 -16.33 13.99
C PRO A 8 10.15 -15.49 12.74
N ILE A 9 8.87 -15.36 12.37
CA ILE A 9 8.42 -14.69 11.15
C ILE A 9 8.95 -13.25 11.03
N HIS A 10 8.97 -12.48 12.12
CA HIS A 10 9.49 -11.12 12.09
C HIS A 10 10.97 -11.03 11.70
N ARG A 11 11.81 -11.97 12.14
CA ARG A 11 13.22 -12.04 11.74
C ARG A 11 13.36 -12.41 10.26
N ARG A 12 12.56 -13.36 9.76
CA ARG A 12 12.53 -13.69 8.32
C ARG A 12 12.16 -12.48 7.48
N LEU A 13 11.17 -11.69 7.92
CA LEU A 13 10.74 -10.48 7.21
C LEU A 13 11.83 -9.40 7.22
N ILE A 14 12.52 -9.19 8.34
CA ILE A 14 13.65 -8.24 8.41
C ILE A 14 14.75 -8.66 7.44
N LEU A 15 15.16 -9.93 7.47
CA LEU A 15 16.19 -10.44 6.57
C LEU A 15 15.77 -10.35 5.10
N PHE A 16 14.51 -10.65 4.80
CA PHE A 16 13.96 -10.48 3.46
C PHE A 16 14.03 -9.03 3.00
N LEU A 17 13.58 -8.08 3.83
CA LEU A 17 13.63 -6.65 3.50
C LEU A 17 15.08 -6.17 3.29
N LEU A 18 15.99 -6.57 4.18
CA LEU A 18 17.41 -6.24 4.03
C LEU A 18 18.00 -6.81 2.74
N ALA A 19 17.65 -8.06 2.38
CA ALA A 19 18.09 -8.67 1.12
C ALA A 19 17.51 -7.95 -0.11
N VAL A 20 16.22 -7.54 -0.07
CA VAL A 20 15.59 -6.75 -1.14
C VAL A 20 16.31 -5.40 -1.29
N LEU A 21 16.54 -4.69 -0.18
CA LEU A 21 17.23 -3.39 -0.20
C LEU A 21 18.68 -3.53 -0.71
N ALA A 22 19.42 -4.50 -0.21
CA ALA A 22 20.79 -4.75 -0.67
C ALA A 22 20.85 -5.08 -2.17
N LEU A 23 19.99 -5.99 -2.62
CA LEU A 23 19.90 -6.34 -4.04
C LEU A 23 19.52 -5.12 -4.89
N THR A 24 18.56 -4.33 -4.45
CA THR A 24 18.15 -3.08 -5.12
C THR A 24 19.31 -2.10 -5.24
N CYS A 25 20.05 -1.86 -4.16
CA CYS A 25 21.20 -0.96 -4.16
C CYS A 25 22.30 -1.40 -5.14
N VAL A 26 22.49 -2.72 -5.28
CA VAL A 26 23.50 -3.28 -6.16
C VAL A 26 23.08 -3.24 -7.62
N ILE A 27 21.82 -3.58 -7.94
CA ILE A 27 21.38 -3.71 -9.33
C ILE A 27 20.91 -2.39 -9.97
N SER A 28 20.40 -1.43 -9.18
CA SER A 28 19.81 -0.22 -9.73
C SER A 28 20.78 0.65 -10.55
N PRO A 29 22.07 0.81 -10.21
CA PRO A 29 22.99 1.58 -11.04
C PRO A 29 23.20 0.93 -12.43
N TRP A 30 23.27 -0.39 -12.49
CA TRP A 30 23.42 -1.14 -13.74
C TRP A 30 22.18 -1.07 -14.61
N LEU A 31 20.99 -1.10 -14.00
CA LEU A 31 19.74 -0.88 -14.71
C LEU A 31 19.64 0.55 -15.26
N ALA A 32 20.13 1.55 -14.52
CA ALA A 32 20.16 2.93 -14.99
C ALA A 32 21.09 3.08 -16.20
N LEU A 33 22.29 2.52 -16.13
CA LEU A 33 23.22 2.48 -17.27
C LEU A 33 22.62 1.78 -18.50
N GLY A 34 21.94 0.64 -18.29
CA GLY A 34 21.26 -0.07 -19.37
C GLY A 34 20.11 0.76 -19.98
N ALA A 35 19.35 1.47 -19.16
CA ALA A 35 18.28 2.37 -19.61
C ALA A 35 18.84 3.58 -20.40
N ASP A 36 19.93 4.19 -19.93
CA ASP A 36 20.58 5.29 -20.62
C ASP A 36 21.20 4.84 -21.95
N TRP A 37 21.82 3.68 -21.98
CA TRP A 37 22.30 3.07 -23.21
C TRP A 37 21.17 2.82 -24.21
N LEU A 38 20.04 2.29 -23.72
CA LEU A 38 18.85 2.03 -24.55
C LEU A 38 18.25 3.35 -25.11
N ALA A 39 18.13 4.38 -24.29
CA ALA A 39 17.65 5.69 -24.73
C ALA A 39 18.54 6.32 -25.81
N THR A 40 19.85 6.08 -25.73
CA THR A 40 20.82 6.63 -26.68
C THR A 40 20.82 5.86 -28.01
N HIS A 41 20.75 4.52 -27.97
CA HIS A 41 20.94 3.70 -29.17
C HIS A 41 19.61 3.25 -29.81
N TRP A 42 18.52 3.23 -29.02
CA TRP A 42 17.20 2.77 -29.46
C TRP A 42 16.08 3.72 -29.00
N PRO A 43 16.10 5.00 -29.45
CA PRO A 43 15.13 6.01 -28.99
C PRO A 43 13.67 5.66 -29.36
N ALA A 44 13.47 4.74 -30.32
CA ALA A 44 12.13 4.22 -30.63
C ALA A 44 11.55 3.34 -29.49
N LEU A 45 12.39 2.74 -28.64
CA LEU A 45 11.98 1.93 -27.49
C LEU A 45 11.94 2.77 -26.20
N LEU A 46 12.88 3.71 -26.06
CA LEU A 46 12.98 4.58 -24.91
C LEU A 46 13.42 5.97 -25.38
N SER A 47 12.49 6.92 -25.46
CA SER A 47 12.71 8.23 -26.02
C SER A 47 13.45 9.21 -25.10
N GLU A 48 13.46 8.96 -23.80
CA GLU A 48 14.04 9.86 -22.79
C GLU A 48 14.81 9.09 -21.72
N ARG A 49 15.81 9.75 -21.13
CA ARG A 49 16.50 9.23 -19.94
C ARG A 49 15.52 9.09 -18.77
N ILE A 50 15.68 8.02 -18.00
CA ILE A 50 14.85 7.76 -16.81
C ILE A 50 15.59 8.26 -15.57
N PRO A 51 15.00 9.13 -14.73
CA PRO A 51 15.58 9.53 -13.45
C PRO A 51 15.94 8.34 -12.58
N PHE A 52 17.07 8.41 -11.87
CA PHE A 52 17.58 7.30 -11.06
C PHE A 52 16.59 6.83 -9.98
N SER A 53 15.85 7.76 -9.37
CA SER A 53 14.77 7.43 -8.42
C SER A 53 13.72 6.48 -9.01
N ARG A 54 13.33 6.68 -10.27
CA ARG A 54 12.38 5.79 -10.96
C ARG A 54 12.98 4.42 -11.23
N VAL A 55 14.26 4.38 -11.67
CA VAL A 55 14.98 3.12 -11.87
C VAL A 55 15.11 2.36 -10.56
N PHE A 56 15.51 3.05 -9.48
CA PHE A 56 15.65 2.46 -8.14
C PHE A 56 14.32 1.87 -7.63
N ASN A 57 13.22 2.60 -7.79
CA ASN A 57 11.90 2.12 -7.39
C ASN A 57 11.47 0.88 -8.19
N ARG A 58 11.76 0.83 -9.49
CA ARG A 58 11.50 -0.37 -10.31
C ARG A 58 12.38 -1.54 -9.91
N ALA A 59 13.66 -1.28 -9.67
CA ALA A 59 14.60 -2.28 -9.15
C ALA A 59 14.14 -2.84 -7.81
N PHE A 60 13.63 -2.00 -6.89
CA PHE A 60 13.08 -2.42 -5.62
C PHE A 60 11.87 -3.36 -5.79
N MET A 61 10.92 -2.97 -6.64
CA MET A 61 9.76 -3.82 -6.94
C MET A 61 10.16 -5.16 -7.54
N ILE A 62 11.06 -5.16 -8.53
CA ILE A 62 11.53 -6.38 -9.19
C ILE A 62 12.29 -7.27 -8.19
N SER A 63 13.22 -6.70 -7.42
CA SER A 63 13.97 -7.42 -6.38
C SER A 63 13.04 -8.05 -5.35
N GLY A 64 12.02 -7.29 -4.90
CA GLY A 64 11.01 -7.76 -3.97
C GLY A 64 10.22 -8.96 -4.52
N VAL A 65 9.71 -8.85 -5.74
CA VAL A 65 8.96 -9.92 -6.40
C VAL A 65 9.83 -11.15 -6.65
N VAL A 66 11.04 -10.97 -7.19
CA VAL A 66 11.96 -12.08 -7.49
C VAL A 66 12.33 -12.81 -6.20
N LEU A 67 12.79 -12.09 -5.17
CA LEU A 67 13.15 -12.71 -3.90
C LEU A 67 11.94 -13.35 -3.22
N PHE A 68 10.76 -12.76 -3.32
CA PHE A 68 9.54 -13.36 -2.77
C PHE A 68 9.20 -14.69 -3.48
N ILE A 69 9.27 -14.75 -4.81
CA ILE A 69 9.03 -15.99 -5.57
C ILE A 69 10.02 -17.06 -5.16
N LEU A 70 11.33 -16.71 -5.04
CA LEU A 70 12.37 -17.65 -4.66
C LEU A 70 12.22 -18.16 -3.21
N LEU A 71 11.81 -17.27 -2.31
CA LEU A 71 11.72 -17.55 -0.88
C LEU A 71 10.29 -17.83 -0.40
N ARG A 72 9.29 -17.89 -1.30
CA ARG A 72 7.86 -18.02 -0.96
C ARG A 72 7.54 -19.14 0.02
N ARG A 73 8.26 -20.27 -0.07
CA ARG A 73 8.07 -21.42 0.83
C ARG A 73 8.30 -21.09 2.31
N TYR A 74 9.07 -20.04 2.63
CA TYR A 74 9.36 -19.60 3.99
C TYR A 74 8.34 -18.59 4.51
N PHE A 75 7.50 -18.02 3.64
CA PHE A 75 6.50 -17.00 3.96
C PHE A 75 5.07 -17.49 3.76
N ILE A 76 4.82 -18.31 2.74
CA ILE A 76 3.50 -18.85 2.42
C ILE A 76 3.37 -20.25 3.03
N ASP A 77 2.96 -20.28 4.28
CA ASP A 77 2.56 -21.51 4.98
C ASP A 77 1.06 -21.84 4.75
N GLY A 78 0.58 -22.90 5.42
CA GLY A 78 -0.83 -23.30 5.34
C GLY A 78 -1.79 -22.19 5.75
N ARG A 79 -1.43 -21.37 6.74
CA ARG A 79 -2.24 -20.26 7.26
C ARG A 79 -2.46 -19.17 6.22
N ILE A 80 -1.43 -18.81 5.47
CA ILE A 80 -1.55 -17.80 4.38
C ILE A 80 -2.42 -18.34 3.25
N LYS A 81 -2.27 -19.64 2.91
CA LYS A 81 -3.11 -20.28 1.88
C LYS A 81 -4.59 -20.23 2.26
N GLU A 82 -4.92 -20.46 3.53
CA GLU A 82 -6.30 -20.38 4.04
C GLU A 82 -6.91 -18.99 3.88
N LEU A 83 -6.10 -17.91 4.02
CA LEU A 83 -6.57 -16.53 3.84
C LEU A 83 -6.93 -16.21 2.39
N ILE A 84 -6.38 -16.94 1.43
CA ILE A 84 -6.56 -16.73 -0.01
C ILE A 84 -7.52 -17.78 -0.59
N ALA A 85 -7.42 -19.04 -0.17
CA ALA A 85 -8.16 -20.16 -0.74
C ALA A 85 -9.59 -20.25 -0.17
N VAL A 86 -10.36 -19.18 -0.26
CA VAL A 86 -11.77 -19.17 0.14
C VAL A 86 -12.69 -19.38 -1.06
N ARG A 87 -13.95 -19.78 -0.82
CA ARG A 87 -14.94 -19.97 -1.88
C ARG A 87 -15.09 -18.68 -2.69
N PHE A 88 -15.15 -18.79 -4.03
CA PHE A 88 -15.25 -17.64 -4.94
C PHE A 88 -16.39 -16.67 -4.57
N ALA A 89 -17.56 -17.18 -4.20
CA ALA A 89 -18.70 -16.36 -3.78
C ALA A 89 -18.41 -15.54 -2.50
N VAL A 90 -17.54 -16.02 -1.60
CA VAL A 90 -17.10 -15.28 -0.41
C VAL A 90 -16.04 -14.25 -0.80
N ALA A 91 -15.07 -14.66 -1.60
CA ALA A 91 -13.99 -13.80 -2.08
C ALA A 91 -14.55 -12.60 -2.86
N SER A 92 -15.41 -12.85 -3.85
CA SER A 92 -15.99 -11.77 -4.68
C SER A 92 -16.87 -10.84 -3.86
N ARG A 93 -17.76 -11.38 -3.00
CA ARG A 93 -18.59 -10.53 -2.12
C ARG A 93 -17.74 -9.63 -1.25
N ASP A 94 -16.71 -10.17 -0.60
CA ASP A 94 -15.85 -9.40 0.32
C ASP A 94 -15.05 -8.35 -0.44
N LEU A 95 -14.50 -8.71 -1.60
CA LEU A 95 -13.78 -7.78 -2.48
C LEU A 95 -14.67 -6.61 -2.92
N PHE A 96 -15.85 -6.90 -3.45
CA PHE A 96 -16.76 -5.84 -3.92
C PHE A 96 -17.38 -5.04 -2.79
N THR A 97 -17.60 -5.64 -1.61
CA THR A 97 -18.02 -4.90 -0.40
C THR A 97 -16.92 -3.90 0.01
N GLY A 98 -15.66 -4.36 0.07
CA GLY A 98 -14.54 -3.47 0.38
C GLY A 98 -14.37 -2.36 -0.64
N LEU A 99 -14.41 -2.70 -1.93
CA LEU A 99 -14.34 -1.72 -3.03
C LEU A 99 -15.45 -0.68 -2.93
N GLY A 100 -16.70 -1.11 -2.72
CA GLY A 100 -17.85 -0.22 -2.58
C GLY A 100 -17.75 0.73 -1.39
N LEU A 101 -17.30 0.23 -0.22
CA LEU A 101 -17.07 1.06 0.97
C LEU A 101 -15.95 2.09 0.73
N ALA A 102 -14.84 1.67 0.13
CA ALA A 102 -13.72 2.57 -0.15
C ALA A 102 -14.11 3.66 -1.15
N VAL A 103 -14.67 3.29 -2.30
CA VAL A 103 -15.11 4.23 -3.33
C VAL A 103 -16.20 5.16 -2.79
N GLY A 104 -17.20 4.61 -2.08
CA GLY A 104 -18.27 5.40 -1.45
C GLY A 104 -17.73 6.42 -0.45
N SER A 105 -16.78 6.02 0.40
CA SER A 105 -16.15 6.93 1.36
C SER A 105 -15.37 8.06 0.67
N MET A 106 -14.69 7.77 -0.43
CA MET A 106 -13.96 8.77 -1.21
C MET A 106 -14.88 9.70 -2.00
N ILE A 107 -16.01 9.20 -2.51
CA ILE A 107 -17.04 10.05 -3.14
C ILE A 107 -17.61 11.03 -2.10
N LEU A 108 -17.97 10.56 -0.91
CA LEU A 108 -18.47 11.41 0.17
C LEU A 108 -17.46 12.49 0.56
N LEU A 109 -16.18 12.11 0.66
CA LEU A 109 -15.10 13.04 0.92
C LEU A 109 -14.96 14.08 -0.21
N ALA A 110 -15.00 13.65 -1.48
CA ALA A 110 -14.94 14.52 -2.64
C ALA A 110 -16.13 15.52 -2.67
N VAL A 111 -17.34 15.07 -2.33
CA VAL A 111 -18.52 15.94 -2.21
C VAL A 111 -18.29 16.97 -1.10
N ALA A 112 -17.84 16.57 0.09
CA ALA A 112 -17.54 17.50 1.17
C ALA A 112 -16.49 18.55 0.77
N MET A 113 -15.42 18.12 0.08
CA MET A 113 -14.38 19.02 -0.44
C MET A 113 -14.91 19.96 -1.52
N THR A 114 -15.87 19.51 -2.34
CA THR A 114 -16.52 20.35 -3.37
C THR A 114 -17.42 21.42 -2.71
N VAL A 115 -18.22 21.01 -1.73
CA VAL A 115 -19.11 21.95 -1.00
C VAL A 115 -18.31 23.02 -0.25
N THR A 116 -17.15 22.67 0.28
CA THR A 116 -16.25 23.62 0.96
C THR A 116 -15.36 24.42 -0.01
N GLY A 117 -15.46 24.20 -1.31
CA GLY A 117 -14.67 24.91 -2.33
C GLY A 117 -13.20 24.51 -2.39
N ILE A 118 -12.81 23.38 -1.76
CA ILE A 118 -11.43 22.86 -1.80
C ILE A 118 -11.15 22.09 -3.08
N PHE A 119 -12.16 21.38 -3.57
CA PHE A 119 -12.08 20.57 -4.77
C PHE A 119 -13.09 21.04 -5.79
N THR A 120 -12.64 21.30 -7.00
CA THR A 120 -13.51 21.66 -8.13
C THR A 120 -13.51 20.51 -9.12
N PRO A 121 -14.64 19.78 -9.26
CA PRO A 121 -14.71 18.68 -10.22
C PRO A 121 -14.77 19.23 -11.66
N PHE A 122 -13.85 18.76 -12.50
CA PHE A 122 -13.88 18.97 -13.95
C PHE A 122 -12.97 17.97 -14.64
N MET A 123 -13.20 17.73 -15.93
CA MET A 123 -12.34 16.85 -16.70
C MET A 123 -11.06 17.58 -17.14
N ARG A 124 -9.91 17.19 -16.57
CA ARG A 124 -8.62 17.83 -16.83
C ARG A 124 -7.97 17.42 -18.16
N ALA A 125 -8.44 16.35 -18.77
CA ALA A 125 -7.84 15.72 -19.94
C ALA A 125 -8.89 15.35 -20.99
N SER A 126 -8.45 15.07 -22.21
CA SER A 126 -9.33 14.47 -23.23
C SER A 126 -9.92 13.15 -22.73
N LEU A 127 -11.06 12.74 -23.29
CA LEU A 127 -11.73 11.49 -22.89
C LEU A 127 -10.80 10.27 -23.02
N SER A 128 -10.01 10.18 -24.10
CA SER A 128 -9.04 9.11 -24.31
C SER A 128 -8.00 9.03 -23.21
N HIS A 129 -7.44 10.17 -22.82
CA HIS A 129 -6.45 10.26 -21.74
C HIS A 129 -7.06 9.98 -20.37
N ALA A 130 -8.30 10.43 -20.14
CA ALA A 130 -9.03 10.13 -18.91
C ALA A 130 -9.30 8.62 -18.77
N LEU A 131 -9.67 7.93 -19.85
CA LEU A 131 -9.85 6.46 -19.88
C LEU A 131 -8.52 5.74 -19.63
N GLU A 132 -7.43 6.13 -20.27
CA GLU A 132 -6.09 5.57 -20.01
C GLU A 132 -5.72 5.69 -18.53
N ARG A 133 -5.92 6.87 -17.94
CA ARG A 133 -5.66 7.11 -16.50
C ARG A 133 -6.57 6.31 -15.60
N PHE A 134 -7.83 6.15 -15.96
CA PHE A 134 -8.79 5.32 -15.24
C PHE A 134 -8.33 3.85 -15.19
N PHE A 135 -7.98 3.26 -16.34
CA PHE A 135 -7.48 1.89 -16.39
C PHE A 135 -6.14 1.73 -15.64
N THR A 136 -5.24 2.71 -15.76
CA THR A 136 -3.98 2.72 -15.01
C THR A 136 -4.24 2.79 -13.49
N ALA A 137 -5.20 3.61 -13.05
CA ALA A 137 -5.60 3.70 -11.65
C ALA A 137 -6.23 2.39 -11.14
N MET A 138 -7.06 1.75 -11.96
CA MET A 138 -7.68 0.45 -11.66
C MET A 138 -6.61 -0.64 -11.50
N MET A 139 -5.69 -0.77 -12.45
CA MET A 139 -4.59 -1.72 -12.38
C MET A 139 -3.69 -1.46 -11.17
N ALA A 140 -3.40 -0.20 -10.84
CA ALA A 140 -2.66 0.15 -9.66
C ALA A 140 -3.40 -0.24 -8.37
N GLY A 141 -4.71 0.03 -8.29
CA GLY A 141 -5.54 -0.37 -7.15
C GLY A 141 -5.53 -1.89 -6.93
N ILE A 142 -5.73 -2.67 -7.99
CA ILE A 142 -5.71 -4.14 -7.93
C ILE A 142 -4.32 -4.63 -7.47
N SER A 143 -3.25 -4.15 -8.11
CA SER A 143 -1.89 -4.62 -7.83
C SER A 143 -1.43 -4.24 -6.44
N VAL A 144 -1.58 -2.96 -6.05
CA VAL A 144 -1.18 -2.46 -4.73
C VAL A 144 -2.03 -3.13 -3.66
N GLY A 145 -3.37 -3.14 -3.81
CA GLY A 145 -4.27 -3.77 -2.85
C GLY A 145 -3.95 -5.24 -2.64
N ALA A 146 -3.71 -6.02 -3.69
CA ALA A 146 -3.41 -7.44 -3.56
C ALA A 146 -2.02 -7.69 -2.93
N LEU A 147 -0.98 -7.01 -3.42
CA LEU A 147 0.40 -7.26 -2.97
C LEU A 147 0.62 -6.76 -1.54
N GLU A 148 0.14 -5.54 -1.23
CA GLU A 148 0.34 -4.97 0.09
C GLU A 148 -0.51 -5.67 1.15
N GLU A 149 -1.76 -6.06 0.85
CA GLU A 149 -2.56 -6.81 1.81
C GLU A 149 -1.98 -8.21 2.07
N LEU A 150 -1.47 -8.88 1.04
CA LEU A 150 -0.77 -10.15 1.23
C LEU A 150 0.45 -9.98 2.16
N PHE A 151 1.27 -8.95 1.92
CA PHE A 151 2.49 -8.73 2.69
C PHE A 151 2.20 -8.22 4.10
N PHE A 152 1.47 -7.10 4.23
CA PHE A 152 1.28 -6.46 5.53
C PHE A 152 0.24 -7.17 6.40
N ARG A 153 -0.85 -7.69 5.83
CA ARG A 153 -1.93 -8.33 6.59
C ARG A 153 -1.76 -9.83 6.63
N GLY A 154 -1.49 -10.46 5.51
CA GLY A 154 -1.29 -11.90 5.42
C GLY A 154 -0.04 -12.35 6.17
N ILE A 155 1.12 -11.77 5.87
CA ILE A 155 2.40 -12.26 6.39
C ILE A 155 2.78 -11.55 7.70
N LEU A 156 2.89 -10.22 7.68
CA LEU A 156 3.41 -9.47 8.83
C LEU A 156 2.41 -9.44 9.99
N PHE A 157 1.22 -8.87 9.78
CA PHE A 157 0.23 -8.71 10.85
C PHE A 157 -0.24 -10.07 11.38
N LYS A 158 -0.66 -10.98 10.50
CA LYS A 158 -1.12 -12.32 10.88
C LYS A 158 -0.04 -13.10 11.60
N GLY A 159 1.21 -13.03 11.12
CA GLY A 159 2.35 -13.67 11.77
C GLY A 159 2.62 -13.14 13.18
N LEU A 160 2.47 -11.83 13.43
CA LEU A 160 2.60 -11.23 14.76
C LEU A 160 1.37 -11.53 15.64
N HIS A 161 0.16 -11.46 15.05
CA HIS A 161 -1.09 -11.69 15.75
C HIS A 161 -1.19 -13.10 16.33
N ASP A 162 -0.75 -14.11 15.57
CA ASP A 162 -0.78 -15.52 15.99
C ASP A 162 0.26 -15.87 17.07
N GLN A 163 1.24 -14.99 17.33
CA GLN A 163 2.19 -15.13 18.44
C GLN A 163 1.60 -14.74 19.82
N GLY A 164 0.31 -14.39 19.89
CA GLY A 164 -0.46 -14.24 21.13
C GLY A 164 -0.62 -12.82 21.65
N ASN A 165 0.17 -11.82 21.21
CA ASN A 165 -0.03 -10.44 21.65
C ASN A 165 -0.74 -9.61 20.55
N ARG A 166 -2.08 -9.66 20.58
CA ARG A 166 -2.92 -8.98 19.60
C ARG A 166 -2.65 -7.48 19.53
N LEU A 167 -2.54 -6.79 20.66
CA LEU A 167 -2.32 -5.34 20.69
C LEU A 167 -0.98 -4.97 20.05
N ARG A 168 0.08 -5.72 20.36
CA ARG A 168 1.40 -5.50 19.72
C ARG A 168 1.34 -5.71 18.21
N ALA A 169 0.61 -6.71 17.74
CA ALA A 169 0.43 -6.95 16.30
C ALA A 169 -0.25 -5.76 15.62
N TYR A 170 -1.36 -5.26 16.20
CA TYR A 170 -2.06 -4.09 15.68
C TYR A 170 -1.17 -2.84 15.65
N ILE A 171 -0.42 -2.57 16.70
CA ILE A 171 0.44 -1.38 16.76
C ILE A 171 1.64 -1.55 15.83
N ALA A 172 2.43 -2.61 15.99
CA ALA A 172 3.71 -2.75 15.29
C ALA A 172 3.56 -2.89 13.77
N ALA A 173 2.63 -3.76 13.30
CA ALA A 173 2.44 -3.98 11.88
C ALA A 173 1.91 -2.73 11.17
N ASN A 174 0.96 -2.01 11.79
CA ASN A 174 0.34 -0.85 11.16
C ASN A 174 1.19 0.42 11.28
N LEU A 175 1.99 0.57 12.34
CA LEU A 175 2.99 1.63 12.44
C LEU A 175 4.09 1.42 11.39
N PHE A 176 4.59 0.21 11.24
CA PHE A 176 5.57 -0.13 10.22
C PHE A 176 5.02 0.15 8.80
N TYR A 177 3.80 -0.29 8.52
CA TYR A 177 3.09 0.02 7.27
C TYR A 177 3.04 1.52 7.01
N SER A 178 2.61 2.32 8.00
CA SER A 178 2.44 3.76 7.81
C SER A 178 3.76 4.48 7.62
N VAL A 179 4.79 4.15 8.39
CA VAL A 179 6.12 4.78 8.31
C VAL A 179 6.77 4.49 6.96
N LEU A 180 6.67 3.25 6.45
CA LEU A 180 7.25 2.89 5.14
C LEU A 180 6.73 3.73 3.98
N HIS A 181 5.51 4.26 4.05
CA HIS A 181 4.96 5.13 3.01
C HIS A 181 5.66 6.50 2.90
N PHE A 182 6.44 6.89 3.90
CA PHE A 182 7.20 8.13 3.93
C PHE A 182 8.69 7.91 3.64
N VAL A 183 9.13 6.68 3.44
CA VAL A 183 10.46 6.39 2.90
C VAL A 183 10.40 6.68 1.40
N LYS A 184 10.84 7.86 1.02
CA LYS A 184 10.84 8.32 -0.37
C LYS A 184 12.23 8.81 -0.71
N PRO A 185 12.80 8.37 -1.85
CA PRO A 185 14.05 8.94 -2.31
C PRO A 185 13.90 10.45 -2.47
N GLY A 186 15.00 11.17 -2.24
CA GLY A 186 15.09 12.61 -2.46
C GLY A 186 14.83 13.01 -3.91
N GLU A 187 15.29 14.19 -4.28
CA GLU A 187 15.06 14.76 -5.61
C GLU A 187 15.43 13.81 -6.76
N ASP A 188 14.67 13.92 -7.85
CA ASP A 188 14.95 13.21 -9.09
C ASP A 188 16.28 13.72 -9.68
N TYR A 189 17.23 12.82 -9.87
CA TYR A 189 18.49 13.10 -10.57
C TYR A 189 18.81 12.00 -11.56
N PHE A 190 19.64 12.33 -12.54
CA PHE A 190 20.17 11.37 -13.50
C PHE A 190 21.53 10.86 -13.01
N LEU A 191 21.74 9.57 -13.13
CA LEU A 191 23.05 8.99 -12.79
C LEU A 191 24.01 9.19 -13.98
N ASP A 192 25.06 9.99 -13.79
CA ASP A 192 26.06 10.19 -14.82
C ASP A 192 27.27 9.27 -14.56
N GLY A 193 27.59 8.46 -15.57
CA GLY A 193 28.69 7.52 -15.53
C GLY A 193 28.44 6.25 -14.70
N THR A 194 29.50 5.46 -14.54
CA THR A 194 29.47 4.18 -13.80
C THR A 194 29.76 4.43 -12.32
N LEU A 195 28.72 4.50 -11.50
CA LEU A 195 28.81 4.57 -10.04
C LEU A 195 28.16 3.30 -9.44
N PRO A 196 28.90 2.18 -9.34
CA PRO A 196 28.32 0.87 -8.96
C PRO A 196 27.62 0.84 -7.61
N LEU A 197 27.98 1.77 -6.70
CA LEU A 197 27.43 1.85 -5.35
C LEU A 197 26.43 2.99 -5.16
N ALA A 198 26.01 3.68 -6.25
CA ALA A 198 25.08 4.82 -6.16
C ALA A 198 23.73 4.48 -5.52
N GLY A 199 23.33 3.22 -5.53
CA GLY A 199 22.10 2.77 -4.86
C GLY A 199 22.12 2.97 -3.34
N PHE A 200 23.28 2.89 -2.68
CA PHE A 200 23.36 3.05 -1.22
C PHE A 200 23.14 4.49 -0.75
N PRO A 201 23.84 5.51 -1.28
CA PRO A 201 23.52 6.91 -0.96
C PRO A 201 22.07 7.27 -1.30
N HIS A 202 21.54 6.75 -2.41
CA HIS A 202 20.14 6.97 -2.78
C HIS A 202 19.18 6.35 -1.77
N LEU A 203 19.43 5.14 -1.28
CA LEU A 203 18.64 4.53 -0.21
C LEU A 203 18.71 5.37 1.08
N ILE A 204 19.90 5.87 1.46
CA ILE A 204 20.05 6.72 2.64
C ILE A 204 19.24 8.01 2.46
N SER A 205 19.29 8.64 1.29
CA SER A 205 18.52 9.86 1.00
C SER A 205 17.00 9.64 1.10
N ALA A 206 16.53 8.41 0.91
CA ALA A 206 15.10 8.07 1.05
C ALA A 206 14.57 8.26 2.48
N PHE A 207 15.45 8.35 3.47
CA PHE A 207 15.11 8.64 4.86
C PHE A 207 15.20 10.13 5.21
N SER A 208 15.58 10.99 4.28
CA SER A 208 15.68 12.45 4.51
C SER A 208 14.37 13.10 5.03
N PRO A 209 13.14 12.63 4.66
CA PRO A 209 11.92 13.19 5.23
C PRO A 209 11.84 13.06 6.75
N PHE A 210 12.51 12.08 7.33
CA PHE A 210 12.51 11.84 8.79
C PHE A 210 13.47 12.76 9.57
N LEU A 211 14.26 13.59 8.90
CA LEU A 211 15.06 14.65 9.54
C LEU A 211 14.16 15.78 10.06
N ASP A 212 12.98 15.97 9.44
CA ASP A 212 11.90 16.82 9.95
C ASP A 212 10.62 16.01 10.06
N PRO A 213 10.37 15.31 11.19
CA PRO A 213 9.25 14.38 11.31
C PRO A 213 7.90 15.04 11.53
N LEU A 214 7.84 16.30 12.00
CA LEU A 214 6.59 16.95 12.39
C LEU A 214 5.58 17.04 11.24
N PRO A 215 5.94 17.43 10.01
CA PRO A 215 5.01 17.45 8.87
C PRO A 215 4.52 16.05 8.46
N LEU A 216 5.25 14.98 8.84
CA LEU A 216 4.88 13.62 8.50
C LEU A 216 3.81 13.03 9.44
N LEU A 217 3.76 13.51 10.69
CA LEU A 217 2.92 12.91 11.74
C LEU A 217 1.44 12.77 11.35
N PRO A 218 0.77 13.79 10.77
CA PRO A 218 -0.63 13.65 10.37
C PRO A 218 -0.83 12.56 9.29
N GLY A 219 0.09 12.47 8.35
CA GLY A 219 0.05 11.44 7.30
C GLY A 219 0.34 10.04 7.84
N ILE A 220 1.34 9.90 8.74
CA ILE A 220 1.64 8.65 9.44
C ILE A 220 0.42 8.20 10.24
N PHE A 221 -0.22 9.11 10.97
CA PHE A 221 -1.43 8.80 11.74
C PHE A 221 -2.58 8.33 10.85
N GLY A 222 -2.84 9.03 9.74
CA GLY A 222 -3.89 8.63 8.79
C GLY A 222 -3.65 7.25 8.18
N LEU A 223 -2.42 6.95 7.74
CA LEU A 223 -2.05 5.62 7.24
C LEU A 223 -2.10 4.56 8.33
N PHE A 224 -1.78 4.92 9.57
CA PHE A 224 -1.93 4.01 10.71
C PHE A 224 -3.39 3.61 10.93
N ILE A 225 -4.34 4.57 10.87
CA ILE A 225 -5.77 4.28 10.96
C ILE A 225 -6.24 3.41 9.79
N ILE A 226 -5.81 3.68 8.55
CA ILE A 226 -6.06 2.80 7.40
C ILE A 226 -5.57 1.39 7.73
N GLY A 227 -4.34 1.27 8.21
CA GLY A 227 -3.74 0.02 8.62
C GLY A 227 -4.57 -0.75 9.64
N LEU A 228 -5.07 -0.05 10.67
CA LEU A 228 -5.93 -0.64 11.70
C LEU A 228 -7.24 -1.18 11.10
N VAL A 229 -7.91 -0.42 10.23
CA VAL A 229 -9.15 -0.85 9.58
C VAL A 229 -8.94 -2.07 8.70
N LEU A 230 -7.85 -2.12 7.92
CA LEU A 230 -7.50 -3.25 7.07
C LEU A 230 -7.15 -4.51 7.90
N SER A 231 -6.38 -4.35 8.97
CA SER A 231 -6.08 -5.45 9.91
C SER A 231 -7.35 -5.95 10.62
N TYR A 232 -8.24 -5.04 10.98
CA TYR A 232 -9.55 -5.37 11.54
C TYR A 232 -10.42 -6.14 10.53
N ALA A 233 -10.44 -5.71 9.27
CA ALA A 233 -11.16 -6.40 8.19
C ALA A 233 -10.68 -7.86 8.04
N LEU A 234 -9.36 -8.11 8.07
CA LEU A 234 -8.80 -9.46 8.06
C LEU A 234 -9.29 -10.30 9.24
N VAL A 235 -9.21 -9.76 10.46
CA VAL A 235 -9.63 -10.49 11.68
C VAL A 235 -11.13 -10.82 11.65
N ARG A 236 -11.95 -9.93 11.11
CA ARG A 236 -13.41 -10.10 11.03
C ARG A 236 -13.86 -11.07 9.95
N THR A 237 -13.15 -11.15 8.84
CA THR A 237 -13.54 -11.98 7.69
C THR A 237 -12.78 -13.30 7.60
N GLY A 238 -11.59 -13.38 8.21
CA GLY A 238 -10.69 -14.51 8.10
C GLY A 238 -10.08 -14.67 6.69
N ASN A 239 -10.18 -13.64 5.84
CA ASN A 239 -9.60 -13.66 4.49
C ASN A 239 -9.13 -12.26 4.07
N LEU A 240 -8.33 -12.17 2.99
CA LEU A 240 -7.72 -10.93 2.53
C LEU A 240 -8.65 -10.07 1.65
N TYR A 241 -9.74 -10.63 1.11
CA TYR A 241 -10.47 -10.01 0.01
C TYR A 241 -11.18 -8.71 0.38
N LEU A 242 -11.73 -8.60 1.60
CA LEU A 242 -12.31 -7.34 2.07
C LEU A 242 -11.23 -6.23 2.18
N GLY A 243 -10.07 -6.57 2.72
CA GLY A 243 -8.91 -5.66 2.78
C GLY A 243 -8.42 -5.25 1.40
N ILE A 244 -8.28 -6.21 0.47
CA ILE A 244 -7.88 -5.95 -0.92
C ILE A 244 -8.87 -4.97 -1.59
N GLY A 245 -10.17 -5.19 -1.40
CA GLY A 245 -11.22 -4.30 -1.94
C GLY A 245 -11.15 -2.89 -1.36
N LEU A 246 -11.00 -2.76 -0.02
CA LEU A 246 -10.85 -1.48 0.65
C LEU A 246 -9.60 -0.73 0.18
N HIS A 247 -8.45 -1.37 0.27
CA HIS A 247 -7.17 -0.77 -0.07
C HIS A 247 -7.11 -0.40 -1.55
N GLY A 248 -7.42 -1.35 -2.44
CA GLY A 248 -7.46 -1.12 -3.88
C GLY A 248 -8.44 -0.03 -4.28
N GLY A 249 -9.61 0.03 -3.62
CA GLY A 249 -10.62 1.06 -3.82
C GLY A 249 -10.14 2.46 -3.42
N TRP A 250 -9.44 2.61 -2.30
CA TRP A 250 -8.85 3.89 -1.90
C TRP A 250 -7.73 4.33 -2.85
N VAL A 251 -6.84 3.42 -3.25
CA VAL A 251 -5.77 3.73 -4.23
C VAL A 251 -6.35 4.13 -5.58
N PHE A 252 -7.34 3.38 -6.08
CA PHE A 252 -8.06 3.70 -7.30
C PHE A 252 -8.71 5.07 -7.25
N SER A 253 -9.49 5.34 -6.18
CA SER A 253 -10.21 6.60 -6.03
C SER A 253 -9.28 7.80 -5.91
N LEU A 254 -8.19 7.69 -5.14
CA LEU A 254 -7.19 8.75 -4.99
C LEU A 254 -6.53 9.11 -6.32
N LYS A 255 -6.17 8.10 -7.13
CA LYS A 255 -5.59 8.33 -8.46
C LYS A 255 -6.60 8.93 -9.43
N THR A 256 -7.85 8.52 -9.34
CA THR A 256 -8.94 8.99 -10.22
C THR A 256 -9.34 10.42 -9.90
N MET A 257 -9.41 10.82 -8.62
CA MET A 257 -9.71 12.21 -8.22
C MET A 257 -8.79 13.24 -8.89
N ARG A 258 -7.52 12.90 -9.09
CA ARG A 258 -6.54 13.79 -9.76
C ARG A 258 -6.83 13.99 -11.26
N VAL A 259 -7.62 13.12 -11.86
CA VAL A 259 -8.02 13.21 -13.28
C VAL A 259 -9.28 14.04 -13.42
N PHE A 260 -10.19 13.93 -12.44
CA PHE A 260 -11.54 14.50 -12.50
C PHE A 260 -11.74 15.73 -11.61
N GLY A 261 -10.67 16.44 -11.26
CA GLY A 261 -10.80 17.70 -10.53
C GLY A 261 -9.46 18.33 -10.11
N ASN A 262 -9.58 19.49 -9.52
CA ASN A 262 -8.46 20.27 -8.99
C ASN A 262 -8.68 20.61 -7.52
N PHE A 263 -7.59 20.64 -6.76
CA PHE A 263 -7.56 21.24 -5.43
C PHE A 263 -7.29 22.74 -5.61
N THR A 264 -8.19 23.57 -5.13
CA THR A 264 -8.21 25.03 -5.40
C THR A 264 -7.85 25.87 -4.19
N ARG A 265 -7.88 25.30 -2.99
CA ARG A 265 -7.62 25.99 -1.72
C ARG A 265 -6.77 25.13 -0.78
N GLU A 266 -5.91 25.79 0.01
CA GLU A 266 -4.99 25.16 0.95
C GLU A 266 -5.31 25.44 2.42
N ASP A 267 -6.16 26.44 2.68
CA ASP A 267 -6.48 26.95 4.03
C ASP A 267 -7.16 25.92 4.93
N LEU A 268 -7.84 24.91 4.37
CA LEU A 268 -8.41 23.78 5.10
C LEU A 268 -7.57 22.50 5.02
N GLY A 269 -6.27 22.63 4.82
CA GLY A 269 -5.34 21.49 4.75
C GLY A 269 -5.36 20.61 6.00
N TRP A 270 -5.61 21.17 7.18
CA TRP A 270 -5.80 20.42 8.41
C TRP A 270 -7.02 19.50 8.38
N ALA A 271 -8.09 19.93 7.69
CA ALA A 271 -9.33 19.17 7.59
C ALA A 271 -9.28 18.09 6.51
N PHE A 272 -8.79 18.42 5.31
CA PHE A 272 -8.86 17.55 4.14
C PHE A 272 -7.49 17.07 3.61
N GLY A 273 -6.42 17.45 4.27
CA GLY A 273 -5.06 17.22 3.82
C GLY A 273 -4.53 18.38 2.97
N ALA A 274 -3.21 18.52 2.95
CA ALA A 274 -2.55 19.58 2.20
C ALA A 274 -2.61 19.35 0.69
N THR A 275 -2.35 20.40 -0.08
CA THR A 275 -2.48 20.56 -1.53
C THR A 275 -1.75 19.57 -2.41
N ASP A 276 -0.62 19.09 -2.02
CA ASP A 276 -0.06 17.90 -2.63
C ASP A 276 -0.74 16.71 -1.93
N PRO A 277 -1.48 15.83 -2.67
CA PRO A 277 -2.59 15.05 -2.13
C PRO A 277 -2.19 14.08 -1.02
N LYS A 278 -1.85 14.64 0.08
CA LYS A 278 -1.77 13.97 1.36
C LYS A 278 -3.16 13.98 2.02
N ILE A 279 -4.21 13.69 1.21
CA ILE A 279 -5.60 13.56 1.71
C ILE A 279 -5.62 12.74 3.01
N VAL A 280 -4.75 11.76 3.13
CA VAL A 280 -4.58 10.92 4.31
C VAL A 280 -4.20 11.69 5.57
N SER A 281 -3.69 12.94 5.48
CA SER A 281 -3.33 13.77 6.63
C SER A 281 -4.47 14.62 7.19
N GLY A 282 -5.63 14.63 6.53
CA GLY A 282 -6.78 15.43 6.93
C GLY A 282 -7.69 14.74 7.95
N VAL A 283 -8.20 15.52 8.92
CA VAL A 283 -9.13 15.02 9.97
C VAL A 283 -10.40 14.43 9.37
N ALA A 284 -10.95 15.05 8.32
CA ALA A 284 -12.15 14.53 7.63
C ALA A 284 -11.88 13.15 7.01
N THR A 285 -10.69 12.94 6.49
CA THR A 285 -10.28 11.63 5.97
C THR A 285 -10.17 10.61 7.09
N TRP A 286 -9.60 10.96 8.25
CA TRP A 286 -9.52 10.05 9.39
C TRP A 286 -10.90 9.62 9.87
N LEU A 287 -11.84 10.58 9.98
CA LEU A 287 -13.23 10.29 10.33
C LEU A 287 -13.90 9.39 9.30
N SER A 288 -13.69 9.66 8.01
CA SER A 288 -14.21 8.81 6.91
C SER A 288 -13.69 7.38 7.00
N ILE A 289 -12.39 7.19 7.26
CA ILE A 289 -11.78 5.85 7.41
C ILE A 289 -12.35 5.13 8.65
N LEU A 290 -12.51 5.84 9.77
CA LEU A 290 -13.11 5.26 10.97
C LEU A 290 -14.57 4.85 10.75
N LEU A 291 -15.37 5.65 10.02
CA LEU A 291 -16.72 5.28 9.62
C LEU A 291 -16.75 4.03 8.73
N VAL A 292 -15.78 3.88 7.82
CA VAL A 292 -15.61 2.63 7.07
C VAL A 292 -15.31 1.46 8.01
N GLY A 293 -14.46 1.65 9.02
CA GLY A 293 -14.20 0.65 10.06
C GLY A 293 -15.44 0.22 10.82
N VAL A 294 -16.30 1.19 11.17
CA VAL A 294 -17.63 0.95 11.80
C VAL A 294 -18.54 0.17 10.84
N ALA A 295 -18.60 0.56 9.56
CA ALA A 295 -19.37 -0.17 8.56
C ALA A 295 -18.90 -1.62 8.40
N VAL A 296 -17.59 -1.85 8.36
CA VAL A 296 -16.99 -3.20 8.37
C VAL A 296 -17.45 -3.99 9.58
N HIS A 297 -17.45 -3.37 10.78
CA HIS A 297 -17.93 -4.03 12.00
C HIS A 297 -19.36 -4.56 11.84
N PHE A 298 -20.29 -3.70 11.42
CA PHE A 298 -21.71 -4.08 11.30
C PHE A 298 -21.94 -5.12 10.19
N LEU A 299 -21.31 -4.95 9.03
CA LEU A 299 -21.46 -5.87 7.89
C LEU A 299 -20.89 -7.27 8.17
N THR A 300 -19.88 -7.37 9.06
CA THR A 300 -19.25 -8.65 9.39
C THR A 300 -19.71 -9.27 10.71
N ARG A 301 -20.59 -8.61 11.48
CA ARG A 301 -21.04 -9.03 12.82
C ARG A 301 -21.56 -10.47 12.84
N LYS A 302 -22.52 -10.81 11.97
CA LYS A 302 -23.15 -12.14 11.90
C LYS A 302 -22.17 -13.28 11.58
N ARG A 303 -21.01 -12.99 11.00
CA ARG A 303 -19.97 -14.00 10.72
C ARG A 303 -19.13 -14.33 11.94
N ALA A 304 -18.77 -13.32 12.70
CA ALA A 304 -18.00 -13.49 13.91
C ALA A 304 -18.78 -14.31 14.94
N ASP A 305 -20.09 -14.05 15.08
CA ASP A 305 -20.96 -14.79 15.98
C ASP A 305 -21.03 -16.28 15.61
N ARG A 306 -21.21 -16.62 14.33
CA ARG A 306 -21.22 -18.02 13.84
C ARG A 306 -19.87 -18.74 14.05
N SER A 307 -18.76 -18.01 13.93
CA SER A 307 -17.42 -18.59 14.17
C SER A 307 -17.20 -18.89 15.65
N ALA A 308 -17.68 -18.03 16.54
CA ALA A 308 -17.64 -18.25 17.98
C ALA A 308 -18.49 -19.48 18.41
N ASP A 309 -19.72 -19.56 17.90
CA ASP A 309 -20.62 -20.69 18.16
C ASP A 309 -20.03 -22.05 17.69
N SER A 310 -19.37 -22.04 16.52
CA SER A 310 -18.74 -23.26 15.98
C SER A 310 -17.53 -23.73 16.79
N LEU A 311 -16.81 -22.82 17.44
CA LEU A 311 -15.70 -23.15 18.32
C LEU A 311 -16.19 -23.69 19.66
N HIS A 312 -17.28 -23.14 20.21
CA HIS A 312 -17.92 -23.67 21.41
C HIS A 312 -18.53 -25.07 21.19
N ALA A 313 -19.15 -25.31 20.04
CA ALA A 313 -19.70 -26.62 19.69
C ALA A 313 -18.66 -27.72 19.47
N LYS A 314 -17.39 -27.38 19.20
CA LYS A 314 -16.28 -28.33 19.07
C LYS A 314 -15.53 -28.56 20.38
N ALA A 315 -15.75 -27.76 21.40
CA ALA A 315 -15.12 -27.86 22.69
C ALA A 315 -15.98 -28.63 23.72
N VAL A 316 -17.21 -28.98 23.39
CA VAL A 316 -18.15 -29.86 24.10
C VAL A 316 -18.15 -31.22 23.40
#